data_9e9f3eb3e7fabd7c622d1d669777391b
#
_entry.id   9e9f3eb3e7fabd7c622d1d669777391b
#
_cell.length_a   1.000
_cell.length_b   1.000
_cell.length_c   1.000
_cell.angle_alpha   90.00
_cell.angle_beta   90.00
_cell.angle_gamma   90.00
#
_symmetry.space_group_name_H-M   'P 1'
#
loop_
_entity.id
_entity.type
_entity.pdbx_description
1 polymer ?
#
loop_
_entity_poly.entity_id
_entity_poly.type
_entity_poly.pdbx_seq_one_letter_code
_entity_poly.pdbx_strand_id
1 'polypeptide(L)'
;MAPIVFNNLFKGSFLATAANFVLLILCLYPVVGAFFWFTGSLSYRFLKANKRADNWRNLPAEEQPMVTIMIPAHNEEVMIEETITYLFEEINYDNFEVLVMDDGSTDQTAAILARLRERYPSLRTIKIKKNKGKAHAFNIGMYFAKGEYILSNDADTIPEPDALMKYMNFFLSDRDINTSAVTANMDVQNRTKIIGKAQTVEFSSIVGVIKRSQTAVNDSMYAYSGANTMYKKDFLIDVGGFRQNRATEDISIAWDHQMIGAVPRFAPNIVFHMNVPESIRDLYRQRKRWAQGGTEVWLTNIKKFVRHPIKHRYQMSMFIDSTLSIIWSFFFVITAIIFAITMGGAYLTGHYDTVFRGFMMA
;
A
#
# COMPACT_ATOMS: atom_id res chain seq x y z
N MET A 1 -0.65 -41.30 4.00
CA MET A 1 -0.31 -40.38 5.12
C MET A 1 -1.41 -39.37 5.43
N ALA A 2 -2.06 -38.71 4.46
CA ALA A 2 -3.13 -37.72 4.73
C ALA A 2 -4.31 -38.22 5.61
N PRO A 3 -4.87 -39.42 5.46
CA PRO A 3 -5.99 -39.89 6.28
C PRO A 3 -5.65 -40.09 7.76
N ILE A 4 -4.38 -40.40 8.09
CA ILE A 4 -3.95 -40.67 9.46
C ILE A 4 -3.80 -39.36 10.24
N VAL A 5 -3.32 -38.31 9.58
CA VAL A 5 -3.18 -36.97 10.17
C VAL A 5 -4.58 -36.38 10.48
N PHE A 6 -5.53 -36.49 9.55
CA PHE A 6 -6.90 -36.03 9.74
C PHE A 6 -7.65 -36.77 10.85
N ASN A 7 -7.47 -38.10 10.98
CA ASN A 7 -8.13 -38.87 12.02
C ASN A 7 -7.59 -38.58 13.45
N ASN A 8 -6.35 -38.15 13.58
CA ASN A 8 -5.76 -37.80 14.89
C ASN A 8 -6.07 -36.33 15.30
N LEU A 9 -6.36 -35.45 14.38
CA LEU A 9 -6.76 -34.07 14.66
C LEU A 9 -8.05 -33.95 15.48
N PHE A 10 -8.95 -34.93 15.40
CA PHE A 10 -10.26 -34.94 16.08
C PHE A 10 -10.37 -35.94 17.23
N LYS A 11 -9.30 -36.70 17.57
CA LYS A 11 -9.24 -37.62 18.71
C LYS A 11 -8.61 -36.91 19.90
N GLY A 12 -9.43 -36.27 20.74
CA GLY A 12 -8.94 -35.63 21.95
C GLY A 12 -10.05 -34.91 22.71
N SER A 13 -9.69 -34.33 23.85
CA SER A 13 -10.59 -33.42 24.55
C SER A 13 -10.94 -32.23 23.61
N PHE A 14 -12.08 -31.57 23.85
CA PHE A 14 -12.51 -30.39 23.09
C PHE A 14 -11.38 -29.33 22.95
N LEU A 15 -10.59 -29.12 24.02
CA LEU A 15 -9.45 -28.21 24.05
C LEU A 15 -8.32 -28.65 23.11
N ALA A 16 -8.00 -29.93 23.06
CA ALA A 16 -6.96 -30.45 22.18
C ALA A 16 -7.38 -30.32 20.69
N THR A 17 -8.64 -30.60 20.38
CA THR A 17 -9.19 -30.44 19.04
C THR A 17 -9.18 -28.97 18.60
N ALA A 18 -9.58 -28.06 19.50
CA ALA A 18 -9.54 -26.61 19.22
C ALA A 18 -8.11 -26.10 18.98
N ALA A 19 -7.14 -26.54 19.80
CA ALA A 19 -5.74 -26.18 19.63
C ALA A 19 -5.17 -26.66 18.28
N ASN A 20 -5.45 -27.92 17.91
CA ASN A 20 -5.03 -28.48 16.63
C ASN A 20 -5.65 -27.73 15.44
N PHE A 21 -6.91 -27.31 15.56
CA PHE A 21 -7.59 -26.51 14.54
C PHE A 21 -6.93 -25.12 14.37
N VAL A 22 -6.59 -24.48 15.48
CA VAL A 22 -5.87 -23.18 15.45
C VAL A 22 -4.50 -23.33 14.79
N LEU A 23 -3.73 -24.36 15.17
CA LEU A 23 -2.42 -24.65 14.56
C LEU A 23 -2.55 -24.93 13.05
N LEU A 24 -3.57 -25.70 12.65
CA LEU A 24 -3.85 -25.95 11.24
C LEU A 24 -4.10 -24.65 10.47
N ILE A 25 -4.91 -23.74 11.00
CA ILE A 25 -5.16 -22.42 10.39
C ILE A 25 -3.87 -21.61 10.31
N LEU A 26 -3.07 -21.59 11.39
CA LEU A 26 -1.81 -20.86 11.43
C LEU A 26 -0.81 -21.33 10.38
N CYS A 27 -0.78 -22.64 10.08
CA CYS A 27 0.09 -23.21 9.06
C CYS A 27 -0.47 -23.07 7.64
N LEU A 28 -1.77 -23.33 7.46
CA LEU A 28 -2.39 -23.34 6.12
C LEU A 28 -2.59 -21.96 5.54
N TYR A 29 -2.97 -20.97 6.34
CA TYR A 29 -3.28 -19.63 5.83
C TYR A 29 -2.13 -19.00 5.02
N PRO A 30 -0.86 -18.96 5.53
CA PRO A 30 0.24 -18.41 4.76
C PRO A 30 0.54 -19.19 3.47
N VAL A 31 0.42 -20.52 3.51
CA VAL A 31 0.69 -21.39 2.35
C VAL A 31 -0.36 -21.21 1.27
N VAL A 32 -1.64 -21.24 1.66
CA VAL A 32 -2.77 -21.04 0.73
C VAL A 32 -2.75 -19.60 0.18
N GLY A 33 -2.49 -18.61 1.02
CA GLY A 33 -2.35 -17.21 0.62
C GLY A 33 -1.21 -17.01 -0.38
N ALA A 34 -0.03 -17.56 -0.11
CA ALA A 34 1.12 -17.50 -1.02
C ALA A 34 0.82 -18.15 -2.38
N PHE A 35 0.16 -19.32 -2.37
CA PHE A 35 -0.26 -19.98 -3.60
C PHE A 35 -1.28 -19.15 -4.40
N PHE A 36 -2.26 -18.57 -3.72
CA PHE A 36 -3.27 -17.70 -4.34
C PHE A 36 -2.63 -16.44 -4.95
N TRP A 37 -1.74 -15.78 -4.22
CA TRP A 37 -1.03 -14.60 -4.73
C TRP A 37 -0.10 -14.94 -5.90
N PHE A 38 0.61 -16.06 -5.83
CA PHE A 38 1.47 -16.51 -6.92
C PHE A 38 0.68 -16.79 -8.19
N THR A 39 -0.38 -17.59 -8.10
CA THR A 39 -1.23 -17.94 -9.26
C THR A 39 -1.94 -16.71 -9.84
N GLY A 40 -2.43 -15.81 -8.99
CA GLY A 40 -3.01 -14.54 -9.41
C GLY A 40 -2.00 -13.63 -10.10
N SER A 41 -0.78 -13.51 -9.57
CA SER A 41 0.30 -12.74 -10.21
C SER A 41 0.69 -13.32 -11.57
N LEU A 42 0.72 -14.66 -11.70
CA LEU A 42 0.96 -15.33 -12.98
C LEU A 42 -0.18 -15.05 -13.97
N SER A 43 -1.43 -15.10 -13.50
CA SER A 43 -2.61 -14.75 -14.29
C SER A 43 -2.57 -13.30 -14.79
N TYR A 44 -2.06 -12.36 -13.98
CA TYR A 44 -1.86 -10.98 -14.38
C TYR A 44 -0.99 -10.88 -15.64
N ARG A 45 0.10 -11.62 -15.70
CA ARG A 45 1.00 -11.65 -16.87
C ARG A 45 0.26 -12.02 -18.16
N PHE A 46 -0.58 -13.03 -18.13
CA PHE A 46 -1.30 -13.53 -19.31
C PHE A 46 -2.54 -12.67 -19.66
N LEU A 47 -3.25 -12.16 -18.67
CA LEU A 47 -4.52 -11.47 -18.87
C LEU A 47 -4.39 -9.96 -19.06
N LYS A 48 -3.43 -9.34 -18.40
CA LYS A 48 -3.30 -7.87 -18.30
C LYS A 48 -1.99 -7.31 -18.88
N ALA A 49 -0.84 -7.91 -18.55
CA ALA A 49 0.46 -7.35 -18.90
C ALA A 49 0.70 -7.27 -20.40
N ASN A 50 0.44 -8.36 -21.13
CA ASN A 50 0.68 -8.42 -22.59
C ASN A 50 -0.22 -7.49 -23.40
N LYS A 51 -1.30 -6.97 -22.82
CA LYS A 51 -2.24 -6.07 -23.52
C LYS A 51 -1.88 -4.60 -23.37
N ARG A 52 -0.99 -4.24 -22.44
CA ARG A 52 -0.67 -2.84 -22.10
C ARG A 52 0.80 -2.47 -22.32
N ALA A 53 1.72 -3.42 -22.14
CA ALA A 53 3.14 -3.15 -22.26
C ALA A 53 3.58 -2.75 -23.68
N ASP A 54 2.90 -3.28 -24.69
CA ASP A 54 3.28 -3.10 -26.11
C ASP A 54 2.64 -1.88 -26.78
N ASN A 55 1.72 -1.17 -26.12
CA ASN A 55 1.00 -0.02 -26.66
C ASN A 55 1.38 1.30 -25.96
N TRP A 56 2.57 1.38 -25.37
CA TRP A 56 3.04 2.62 -24.80
C TRP A 56 3.26 3.66 -25.91
N ARG A 57 2.56 4.77 -25.79
CA ARG A 57 2.59 5.87 -26.73
C ARG A 57 3.14 7.12 -26.05
N ASN A 58 4.14 7.76 -26.64
CA ASN A 58 4.51 9.10 -26.28
C ASN A 58 3.46 10.07 -26.78
N LEU A 59 2.87 10.84 -25.88
CA LEU A 59 1.93 11.91 -26.23
C LEU A 59 2.72 13.16 -26.59
N PRO A 60 2.44 13.82 -27.73
CA PRO A 60 2.99 15.13 -28.01
C PRO A 60 2.52 16.14 -26.95
N ALA A 61 3.28 17.21 -26.73
CA ALA A 61 3.05 18.16 -25.62
C ALA A 61 1.63 18.73 -25.59
N GLU A 62 1.06 19.00 -26.78
CA GLU A 62 -0.31 19.52 -26.95
C GLU A 62 -1.42 18.51 -26.59
N GLU A 63 -1.13 17.22 -26.60
CA GLU A 63 -2.08 16.15 -26.23
C GLU A 63 -1.92 15.70 -24.77
N GLN A 64 -0.92 16.21 -24.06
CA GLN A 64 -0.65 15.80 -22.67
C GLN A 64 -1.66 16.43 -21.71
N PRO A 65 -2.49 15.65 -20.98
CA PRO A 65 -3.36 16.20 -19.96
C PRO A 65 -2.54 16.82 -18.81
N MET A 66 -3.10 17.85 -18.18
CA MET A 66 -2.40 18.49 -17.07
C MET A 66 -2.35 17.59 -15.83
N VAL A 67 -1.14 17.42 -15.28
CA VAL A 67 -0.87 16.67 -14.06
C VAL A 67 -0.45 17.63 -12.95
N THR A 68 -1.03 17.47 -11.74
CA THR A 68 -0.51 18.09 -10.52
C THR A 68 0.22 17.03 -9.70
N ILE A 69 1.53 17.19 -9.52
CA ILE A 69 2.32 16.39 -8.59
C ILE A 69 2.17 17.02 -7.20
N MET A 70 1.47 16.35 -6.29
CA MET A 70 1.24 16.81 -4.93
C MET A 70 2.23 16.20 -3.96
N ILE A 71 2.97 17.05 -3.25
CA ILE A 71 3.99 16.66 -2.26
C ILE A 71 3.62 17.22 -0.90
N PRO A 72 3.12 16.39 0.03
CA PRO A 72 3.00 16.80 1.43
C PRO A 72 4.39 16.81 2.08
N ALA A 73 4.74 17.89 2.73
CA ALA A 73 6.04 18.07 3.38
C ALA A 73 5.87 18.50 4.85
N HIS A 74 6.62 17.85 5.74
CA HIS A 74 6.73 18.24 7.13
C HIS A 74 8.12 17.89 7.67
N ASN A 75 9.00 18.89 7.81
CA ASN A 75 10.40 18.73 8.21
C ASN A 75 11.20 17.83 7.22
N GLU A 76 11.20 18.21 5.96
CA GLU A 76 11.81 17.48 4.85
C GLU A 76 13.04 18.20 4.27
N GLU A 77 13.74 19.01 5.07
CA GLU A 77 14.89 19.82 4.64
C GLU A 77 16.00 18.99 3.97
N VAL A 78 16.09 17.69 4.28
CA VAL A 78 17.14 16.79 3.77
C VAL A 78 16.89 16.40 2.31
N MET A 79 15.67 16.11 1.92
CA MET A 79 15.35 15.47 0.63
C MET A 79 14.55 16.37 -0.33
N ILE A 80 13.80 17.34 0.18
CA ILE A 80 12.83 18.09 -0.63
C ILE A 80 13.47 18.83 -1.81
N GLU A 81 14.70 19.34 -1.66
CA GLU A 81 15.42 20.04 -2.73
C GLU A 81 15.78 19.09 -3.88
N GLU A 82 16.35 17.93 -3.56
CA GLU A 82 16.71 16.91 -4.53
C GLU A 82 15.49 16.42 -5.29
N THR A 83 14.41 16.08 -4.58
CA THR A 83 13.17 15.59 -5.17
C THR A 83 12.56 16.61 -6.13
N ILE A 84 12.43 17.89 -5.73
CA ILE A 84 11.83 18.92 -6.58
C ILE A 84 12.72 19.21 -7.80
N THR A 85 14.03 19.31 -7.60
CA THR A 85 14.98 19.53 -8.69
C THR A 85 14.87 18.41 -9.72
N TYR A 86 14.86 17.16 -9.27
CA TYR A 86 14.71 15.99 -10.15
C TYR A 86 13.40 16.05 -10.95
N LEU A 87 12.27 16.36 -10.29
CA LEU A 87 10.97 16.43 -10.96
C LEU A 87 10.95 17.46 -12.11
N PHE A 88 11.65 18.60 -11.98
CA PHE A 88 11.69 19.62 -13.02
C PHE A 88 12.75 19.37 -14.09
N GLU A 89 13.82 18.65 -13.77
CA GLU A 89 14.95 18.48 -14.68
C GLU A 89 14.96 17.15 -15.42
N GLU A 90 14.36 16.08 -14.83
CA GLU A 90 14.47 14.73 -15.38
C GLU A 90 13.16 14.13 -15.88
N ILE A 91 11.99 14.68 -15.50
CA ILE A 91 10.70 14.15 -15.94
C ILE A 91 10.40 14.48 -17.40
N ASN A 92 10.15 13.44 -18.20
CA ASN A 92 9.79 13.54 -19.62
C ASN A 92 8.27 13.76 -19.78
N TYR A 93 7.79 14.92 -19.35
CA TYR A 93 6.39 15.32 -19.49
C TYR A 93 6.31 16.85 -19.40
N ASP A 94 5.61 17.50 -20.33
CA ASP A 94 5.65 18.96 -20.45
C ASP A 94 4.55 19.66 -19.66
N ASN A 95 3.36 19.04 -19.56
CA ASN A 95 2.18 19.68 -18.99
C ASN A 95 1.92 19.27 -17.54
N PHE A 96 2.79 19.73 -16.63
CA PHE A 96 2.62 19.45 -15.20
C PHE A 96 2.95 20.66 -14.31
N GLU A 97 2.45 20.64 -13.09
CA GLU A 97 2.87 21.50 -11.98
C GLU A 97 3.29 20.65 -10.79
N VAL A 98 4.16 21.19 -9.95
CA VAL A 98 4.48 20.63 -8.63
C VAL A 98 3.82 21.51 -7.58
N LEU A 99 2.99 20.90 -6.72
CA LEU A 99 2.28 21.55 -5.62
C LEU A 99 2.73 20.96 -4.29
N VAL A 100 3.53 21.71 -3.54
CA VAL A 100 4.03 21.31 -2.22
C VAL A 100 3.12 21.88 -1.14
N MET A 101 2.62 21.00 -0.26
CA MET A 101 1.87 21.40 0.93
C MET A 101 2.78 21.28 2.14
N ASP A 102 3.36 22.42 2.58
CA ASP A 102 4.16 22.51 3.82
C ASP A 102 3.23 22.45 5.04
N ASP A 103 3.12 21.30 5.66
CA ASP A 103 2.24 21.03 6.80
C ASP A 103 2.89 21.45 8.13
N GLY A 104 3.25 22.72 8.22
CA GLY A 104 3.76 23.35 9.44
C GLY A 104 5.20 22.92 9.78
N SER A 105 6.10 22.88 8.81
CA SER A 105 7.53 22.61 9.05
C SER A 105 8.15 23.65 9.95
N THR A 106 9.11 23.20 10.78
CA THR A 106 9.86 24.00 11.75
C THR A 106 11.36 24.05 11.44
N ASP A 107 11.80 23.30 10.45
CA ASP A 107 13.16 23.22 9.91
C ASP A 107 13.35 24.17 8.71
N GLN A 108 14.37 23.94 7.87
CA GLN A 108 14.69 24.76 6.69
C GLN A 108 13.77 24.47 5.47
N THR A 109 12.80 23.55 5.57
CA THR A 109 11.93 23.18 4.44
C THR A 109 11.29 24.41 3.78
N ALA A 110 10.70 25.33 4.56
CA ALA A 110 10.05 26.52 4.02
C ALA A 110 11.02 27.46 3.29
N ALA A 111 12.25 27.61 3.78
CA ALA A 111 13.29 28.44 3.16
C ALA A 111 13.79 27.83 1.84
N ILE A 112 13.98 26.51 1.81
CA ILE A 112 14.34 25.74 0.59
C ILE A 112 13.25 25.91 -0.47
N LEU A 113 11.99 25.74 -0.11
CA LEU A 113 10.86 25.89 -1.03
C LEU A 113 10.75 27.32 -1.59
N ALA A 114 11.03 28.35 -0.79
CA ALA A 114 11.05 29.73 -1.27
C ALA A 114 12.11 29.95 -2.36
N ARG A 115 13.34 29.44 -2.14
CA ARG A 115 14.42 29.50 -3.13
C ARG A 115 14.10 28.73 -4.42
N LEU A 116 13.54 27.52 -4.31
CA LEU A 116 13.17 26.71 -5.47
C LEU A 116 12.06 27.33 -6.32
N ARG A 117 11.14 28.08 -5.72
CA ARG A 117 10.11 28.83 -6.46
C ARG A 117 10.67 29.94 -7.34
N GLU A 118 11.80 30.53 -7.00
CA GLU A 118 12.48 31.50 -7.84
C GLU A 118 13.09 30.82 -9.09
N ARG A 119 13.53 29.57 -8.93
CA ARG A 119 14.14 28.78 -10.03
C ARG A 119 13.08 28.12 -10.93
N TYR A 120 11.98 27.62 -10.35
CA TYR A 120 10.95 26.85 -11.05
C TYR A 120 9.58 27.55 -10.98
N PRO A 121 9.16 28.28 -12.03
CA PRO A 121 7.89 29.04 -12.01
C PRO A 121 6.63 28.18 -11.85
N SER A 122 6.68 26.91 -12.27
CA SER A 122 5.58 25.95 -12.09
C SER A 122 5.55 25.29 -10.71
N LEU A 123 6.50 25.61 -9.82
CA LEU A 123 6.46 25.17 -8.42
C LEU A 123 5.51 26.08 -7.63
N ARG A 124 4.49 25.46 -7.06
CA ARG A 124 3.54 26.15 -6.17
C ARG A 124 3.66 25.58 -4.76
N THR A 125 3.52 26.44 -3.75
CA THR A 125 3.61 26.03 -2.36
C THR A 125 2.41 26.53 -1.57
N ILE A 126 1.89 25.68 -0.68
CA ILE A 126 0.83 26.03 0.27
C ILE A 126 1.40 25.87 1.66
N LYS A 127 1.40 26.93 2.47
CA LYS A 127 1.82 26.88 3.86
C LYS A 127 0.63 26.63 4.78
N ILE A 128 0.63 25.50 5.48
CA ILE A 128 -0.35 25.12 6.49
C ILE A 128 0.22 25.51 7.87
N LYS A 129 -0.52 26.34 8.62
CA LYS A 129 0.02 26.91 9.87
C LYS A 129 0.32 25.88 10.97
N LYS A 130 -0.41 24.77 10.98
CA LYS A 130 -0.30 23.74 12.02
C LYS A 130 -0.37 22.38 11.37
N ASN A 131 0.58 21.50 11.68
CA ASN A 131 0.57 20.12 11.23
C ASN A 131 -0.74 19.41 11.63
N LYS A 132 -1.41 18.85 10.64
CA LYS A 132 -2.62 18.03 10.79
C LYS A 132 -2.51 16.70 10.06
N GLY A 133 -1.35 16.41 9.49
CA GLY A 133 -1.02 15.16 8.83
C GLY A 133 -1.32 15.14 7.34
N LYS A 134 -0.76 14.13 6.68
CA LYS A 134 -0.71 13.94 5.24
C LYS A 134 -2.08 14.03 4.55
N ALA A 135 -3.11 13.37 5.09
CA ALA A 135 -4.47 13.42 4.53
C ALA A 135 -5.05 14.84 4.51
N HIS A 136 -4.78 15.64 5.53
CA HIS A 136 -5.21 17.04 5.58
C HIS A 136 -4.49 17.89 4.51
N ALA A 137 -3.17 17.72 4.41
CA ALA A 137 -2.37 18.40 3.39
C ALA A 137 -2.85 18.06 1.99
N PHE A 138 -3.10 16.80 1.68
CA PHE A 138 -3.67 16.36 0.40
C PHE A 138 -5.03 16.96 0.11
N ASN A 139 -5.94 17.01 1.08
CA ASN A 139 -7.26 17.61 0.89
C ASN A 139 -7.17 19.11 0.57
N ILE A 140 -6.26 19.83 1.22
CA ILE A 140 -6.00 21.24 0.87
C ILE A 140 -5.43 21.31 -0.55
N GLY A 141 -4.38 20.53 -0.84
CA GLY A 141 -3.73 20.52 -2.15
C GLY A 141 -4.71 20.24 -3.28
N MET A 142 -5.64 19.31 -3.11
CA MET A 142 -6.65 18.92 -4.09
C MET A 142 -7.50 20.12 -4.56
N TYR A 143 -7.86 21.06 -3.69
CA TYR A 143 -8.61 22.26 -4.04
C TYR A 143 -7.79 23.23 -4.91
N PHE A 144 -6.47 23.26 -4.72
CA PHE A 144 -5.57 24.16 -5.45
C PHE A 144 -4.91 23.50 -6.66
N ALA A 145 -5.00 22.18 -6.79
CA ALA A 145 -4.47 21.43 -7.92
C ALA A 145 -5.18 21.88 -9.22
N LYS A 146 -4.39 22.21 -10.26
CA LYS A 146 -4.91 22.60 -11.59
C LYS A 146 -5.10 21.39 -12.48
N GLY A 147 -4.34 20.32 -12.28
CA GLY A 147 -4.37 19.11 -13.09
C GLY A 147 -5.67 18.34 -12.96
N GLU A 148 -6.09 17.74 -14.07
CA GLU A 148 -7.16 16.73 -14.12
C GLU A 148 -6.70 15.43 -13.41
N TYR A 149 -5.39 15.16 -13.45
CA TYR A 149 -4.75 14.04 -12.80
C TYR A 149 -3.88 14.53 -11.66
N ILE A 150 -3.92 13.83 -10.53
CA ILE A 150 -3.18 14.16 -9.33
C ILE A 150 -2.25 13.00 -8.99
N LEU A 151 -0.94 13.24 -9.04
CA LEU A 151 0.06 12.29 -8.56
C LEU A 151 0.38 12.58 -7.09
N SER A 152 0.15 11.62 -6.23
CA SER A 152 0.66 11.63 -4.86
C SER A 152 2.14 11.23 -4.88
N ASN A 153 3.02 12.10 -4.40
CA ASN A 153 4.46 11.88 -4.32
C ASN A 153 4.96 12.28 -2.93
N ASP A 154 5.74 11.42 -2.27
CA ASP A 154 6.38 11.80 -1.00
C ASP A 154 7.61 12.67 -1.26
N ALA A 155 8.03 13.44 -0.26
CA ALA A 155 9.15 14.38 -0.37
C ALA A 155 10.51 13.68 -0.56
N ASP A 156 10.57 12.38 -0.34
CA ASP A 156 11.76 11.52 -0.46
C ASP A 156 11.63 10.45 -1.55
N THR A 157 10.66 10.59 -2.44
CA THR A 157 10.34 9.58 -3.46
C THR A 157 10.57 10.13 -4.86
N ILE A 158 11.33 9.40 -5.67
CA ILE A 158 11.77 9.81 -7.01
C ILE A 158 11.18 8.86 -8.06
N PRO A 159 10.34 9.35 -9.00
CA PRO A 159 9.82 8.58 -10.11
C PRO A 159 10.85 8.35 -11.21
N GLU A 160 10.66 7.34 -12.06
CA GLU A 160 11.37 7.23 -13.33
C GLU A 160 11.02 8.42 -14.25
N PRO A 161 11.93 8.85 -15.17
CA PRO A 161 11.70 10.00 -16.05
C PRO A 161 10.42 9.92 -16.88
N ASP A 162 10.02 8.77 -17.36
CA ASP A 162 8.84 8.53 -18.17
C ASP A 162 7.59 8.10 -17.39
N ALA A 163 7.62 8.23 -16.06
CA ALA A 163 6.54 7.78 -15.18
C ALA A 163 5.19 8.44 -15.52
N LEU A 164 5.13 9.77 -15.68
CA LEU A 164 3.90 10.49 -15.99
C LEU A 164 3.29 10.04 -17.32
N MET A 165 4.13 9.87 -18.33
CA MET A 165 3.71 9.40 -19.65
C MET A 165 3.13 7.99 -19.59
N LYS A 166 3.77 7.09 -18.82
CA LYS A 166 3.28 5.74 -18.60
C LYS A 166 1.93 5.72 -17.87
N TYR A 167 1.72 6.59 -16.89
CA TYR A 167 0.42 6.72 -16.21
C TYR A 167 -0.69 7.11 -17.18
N MET A 168 -0.44 8.07 -18.08
CA MET A 168 -1.44 8.53 -19.06
C MET A 168 -1.93 7.38 -19.95
N ASN A 169 -1.07 6.43 -20.31
CA ASN A 169 -1.48 5.26 -21.07
C ASN A 169 -2.50 4.36 -20.35
N PHE A 170 -2.58 4.43 -19.01
CA PHE A 170 -3.64 3.75 -18.25
C PHE A 170 -4.95 4.51 -18.26
N PHE A 171 -4.92 5.85 -18.21
CA PHE A 171 -6.12 6.68 -18.11
C PHE A 171 -6.76 6.98 -19.47
N LEU A 172 -5.97 7.10 -20.53
CA LEU A 172 -6.44 7.44 -21.86
C LEU A 172 -6.83 6.22 -22.72
N SER A 173 -6.75 5.02 -22.14
CA SER A 173 -7.21 3.81 -22.83
C SER A 173 -8.73 3.73 -22.81
N ASP A 174 -9.37 3.52 -23.96
CA ASP A 174 -10.83 3.35 -24.11
C ASP A 174 -11.43 2.23 -23.24
N ARG A 175 -10.59 1.34 -22.75
CA ARG A 175 -11.01 0.21 -21.90
C ARG A 175 -11.11 0.56 -20.41
N ASP A 176 -10.64 1.74 -20.01
CA ASP A 176 -10.43 2.10 -18.60
C ASP A 176 -11.26 3.31 -18.15
N ILE A 177 -12.46 3.50 -18.71
CA ILE A 177 -13.37 4.64 -18.46
C ILE A 177 -13.59 4.88 -16.94
N ASN A 178 -13.67 3.80 -16.15
CA ASN A 178 -13.88 3.87 -14.69
C ASN A 178 -12.57 3.78 -13.88
N THR A 179 -11.41 3.96 -14.50
CA THR A 179 -10.15 3.95 -13.76
C THR A 179 -10.06 5.19 -12.87
N SER A 180 -10.12 5.00 -11.56
CA SER A 180 -10.02 6.09 -10.58
C SER A 180 -8.60 6.40 -10.16
N ALA A 181 -7.76 5.39 -10.11
CA ALA A 181 -6.39 5.50 -9.67
C ALA A 181 -5.49 4.43 -10.29
N VAL A 182 -4.25 4.81 -10.53
CA VAL A 182 -3.19 3.90 -10.97
C VAL A 182 -2.06 3.99 -9.96
N THR A 183 -1.73 2.87 -9.31
CA THR A 183 -0.61 2.81 -8.37
C THR A 183 0.58 2.13 -9.04
N ALA A 184 1.76 2.68 -8.83
CA ALA A 184 3.01 2.21 -9.42
C ALA A 184 3.73 1.19 -8.52
N ASN A 185 4.83 0.67 -9.03
CA ASN A 185 5.76 -0.16 -8.28
C ASN A 185 6.72 0.70 -7.46
N MET A 186 7.28 0.12 -6.41
CA MET A 186 8.26 0.78 -5.55
C MET A 186 9.56 -0.02 -5.54
N ASP A 187 10.67 0.69 -5.60
CA ASP A 187 12.01 0.15 -5.39
C ASP A 187 12.69 0.85 -4.21
N VAL A 188 13.39 0.07 -3.37
CA VAL A 188 14.07 0.60 -2.19
C VAL A 188 15.42 1.15 -2.59
N GLN A 189 15.70 2.41 -2.26
CA GLN A 189 16.94 3.09 -2.60
C GLN A 189 18.05 2.84 -1.56
N ASN A 190 17.76 2.98 -0.28
CA ASN A 190 18.70 2.83 0.83
C ASN A 190 18.90 1.36 1.25
N ARG A 191 19.70 0.60 0.48
CA ARG A 191 19.96 -0.84 0.70
C ARG A 191 21.24 -1.12 1.47
N THR A 192 21.69 -0.20 2.32
CA THR A 192 22.97 -0.33 3.02
C THR A 192 22.92 -1.32 4.18
N LYS A 193 21.85 -1.27 4.99
CA LYS A 193 21.66 -2.12 6.16
C LYS A 193 20.81 -3.37 5.86
N ILE A 194 20.94 -4.40 6.70
CA ILE A 194 20.16 -5.65 6.60
C ILE A 194 18.65 -5.36 6.57
N ILE A 195 18.17 -4.41 7.38
CA ILE A 195 16.76 -4.01 7.43
C ILE A 195 16.30 -3.43 6.09
N GLY A 196 17.08 -2.57 5.44
CA GLY A 196 16.77 -2.05 4.11
C GLY A 196 16.72 -3.16 3.05
N LYS A 197 17.72 -4.07 3.07
CA LYS A 197 17.73 -5.24 2.17
C LYS A 197 16.54 -6.16 2.35
N ALA A 198 16.12 -6.43 3.61
CA ALA A 198 14.94 -7.24 3.90
C ALA A 198 13.66 -6.58 3.37
N GLN A 199 13.53 -5.25 3.51
CA GLN A 199 12.39 -4.51 2.97
C GLN A 199 12.35 -4.51 1.43
N THR A 200 13.51 -4.58 0.75
CA THR A 200 13.52 -4.74 -0.72
C THR A 200 12.77 -6.01 -1.14
N VAL A 201 13.02 -7.12 -0.45
CA VAL A 201 12.29 -8.38 -0.70
C VAL A 201 10.81 -8.25 -0.37
N GLU A 202 10.47 -7.60 0.74
CA GLU A 202 9.09 -7.37 1.16
C GLU A 202 8.32 -6.52 0.13
N PHE A 203 8.86 -5.40 -0.30
CA PHE A 203 8.21 -4.55 -1.31
C PHE A 203 8.07 -5.26 -2.65
N SER A 204 9.06 -6.01 -3.08
CA SER A 204 8.98 -6.86 -4.28
C SER A 204 7.84 -7.88 -4.20
N SER A 205 7.62 -8.53 -3.04
CA SER A 205 6.53 -9.49 -2.86
C SER A 205 5.17 -8.81 -2.66
N ILE A 206 5.05 -7.87 -1.72
CA ILE A 206 3.77 -7.21 -1.39
C ILE A 206 3.29 -6.36 -2.58
N VAL A 207 4.13 -5.46 -3.06
CA VAL A 207 3.74 -4.56 -4.15
C VAL A 207 3.71 -5.31 -5.48
N GLY A 208 4.76 -6.10 -5.77
CA GLY A 208 4.88 -6.82 -7.04
C GLY A 208 3.87 -7.96 -7.19
N VAL A 209 3.85 -8.91 -6.26
CA VAL A 209 3.06 -10.15 -6.38
C VAL A 209 1.62 -9.94 -5.94
N ILE A 210 1.40 -9.35 -4.76
CA ILE A 210 0.05 -9.22 -4.19
C ILE A 210 -0.81 -8.26 -5.02
N LYS A 211 -0.29 -7.08 -5.37
CA LYS A 211 -1.05 -6.10 -6.19
C LYS A 211 -1.35 -6.65 -7.60
N ARG A 212 -0.42 -7.39 -8.23
CA ARG A 212 -0.71 -8.08 -9.49
C ARG A 212 -1.84 -9.10 -9.31
N SER A 213 -1.78 -9.92 -8.26
CA SER A 213 -2.82 -10.91 -7.96
C SER A 213 -4.19 -10.26 -7.74
N GLN A 214 -4.25 -9.22 -6.90
CA GLN A 214 -5.49 -8.51 -6.59
C GLN A 214 -6.14 -7.88 -7.84
N THR A 215 -5.34 -7.27 -8.71
CA THR A 215 -5.84 -6.62 -9.93
C THR A 215 -6.09 -7.58 -11.10
N ALA A 216 -5.50 -8.78 -11.08
CA ALA A 216 -5.68 -9.75 -12.16
C ALA A 216 -7.09 -10.32 -12.25
N VAL A 217 -7.67 -10.66 -11.09
CA VAL A 217 -8.91 -11.45 -11.02
C VAL A 217 -10.15 -10.56 -10.87
N ASN A 218 -10.12 -9.59 -9.97
CA ASN A 218 -11.31 -8.83 -9.60
C ASN A 218 -11.20 -7.32 -9.84
N ASP A 219 -10.13 -6.85 -10.47
CA ASP A 219 -9.85 -5.41 -10.60
C ASP A 219 -9.99 -4.65 -9.26
N SER A 220 -9.62 -5.31 -8.16
CA SER A 220 -9.67 -4.76 -6.81
C SER A 220 -8.26 -4.60 -6.24
N MET A 221 -8.09 -3.75 -5.24
CA MET A 221 -6.80 -3.50 -4.59
C MET A 221 -7.02 -3.13 -3.13
N TYR A 222 -6.31 -3.82 -2.22
CA TYR A 222 -6.42 -3.55 -0.79
C TYR A 222 -5.92 -2.16 -0.40
N ALA A 223 -4.79 -1.74 -0.94
CA ALA A 223 -4.16 -0.45 -0.63
C ALA A 223 -3.53 0.14 -1.88
N TYR A 224 -3.71 1.42 -2.08
CA TYR A 224 -2.85 2.17 -2.96
C TYR A 224 -1.47 2.35 -2.33
N SER A 225 -0.60 3.08 -2.98
CA SER A 225 0.64 3.54 -2.38
C SER A 225 0.57 5.05 -2.19
N GLY A 226 0.74 5.51 -0.97
CA GLY A 226 0.67 6.93 -0.65
C GLY A 226 1.74 7.79 -1.33
N ALA A 227 2.79 7.16 -1.88
CA ALA A 227 3.94 7.85 -2.46
C ALA A 227 4.00 7.79 -4.00
N ASN A 228 3.15 7.00 -4.66
CA ASN A 228 3.25 6.80 -6.11
C ASN A 228 1.92 6.43 -6.76
N THR A 229 0.84 7.00 -6.31
CA THR A 229 -0.46 6.76 -6.93
C THR A 229 -0.92 8.00 -7.68
N MET A 230 -1.26 7.82 -8.94
CA MET A 230 -1.92 8.85 -9.73
C MET A 230 -3.43 8.62 -9.68
N TYR A 231 -4.16 9.69 -9.40
CA TYR A 231 -5.63 9.71 -9.27
C TYR A 231 -6.23 10.54 -10.38
N LYS A 232 -7.40 10.15 -10.88
CA LYS A 232 -8.27 11.06 -11.61
C LYS A 232 -9.00 11.93 -10.58
N LYS A 233 -8.87 13.26 -10.69
CA LYS A 233 -9.33 14.23 -9.69
C LYS A 233 -10.82 14.11 -9.37
N ASP A 234 -11.66 13.84 -10.36
CA ASP A 234 -13.11 13.71 -10.18
C ASP A 234 -13.45 12.61 -9.16
N PHE A 235 -12.79 11.44 -9.23
CA PHE A 235 -13.04 10.36 -8.25
C PHE A 235 -12.61 10.73 -6.84
N LEU A 236 -11.57 11.55 -6.67
CA LEU A 236 -11.21 12.09 -5.34
C LEU A 236 -12.31 13.00 -4.80
N ILE A 237 -12.89 13.83 -5.66
CA ILE A 237 -14.01 14.74 -5.30
C ILE A 237 -15.25 13.93 -4.94
N ASP A 238 -15.60 12.92 -5.76
CA ASP A 238 -16.79 12.08 -5.58
C ASP A 238 -16.83 11.34 -4.23
N VAL A 239 -15.66 10.95 -3.70
CA VAL A 239 -15.55 10.28 -2.40
C VAL A 239 -15.32 11.26 -1.24
N GLY A 240 -15.21 12.57 -1.51
CA GLY A 240 -14.99 13.62 -0.50
C GLY A 240 -13.54 13.75 -0.03
N GLY A 241 -12.57 13.30 -0.85
CA GLY A 241 -11.14 13.39 -0.58
C GLY A 241 -10.62 12.34 0.41
N PHE A 242 -9.44 12.60 0.97
CA PHE A 242 -8.75 11.70 1.89
C PHE A 242 -9.30 11.80 3.31
N ARG A 243 -9.53 10.66 3.96
CA ARG A 243 -10.06 10.62 5.33
C ARG A 243 -9.00 10.99 6.35
N GLN A 244 -9.21 12.12 7.04
CA GLN A 244 -8.26 12.65 8.05
C GLN A 244 -8.32 11.92 9.40
N ASN A 245 -9.34 11.12 9.63
CA ASN A 245 -9.56 10.36 10.87
C ASN A 245 -9.10 8.89 10.74
N ARG A 246 -8.16 8.60 9.86
CA ARG A 246 -7.59 7.27 9.63
C ARG A 246 -6.07 7.32 9.77
N ALA A 247 -5.50 6.21 10.25
CA ALA A 247 -4.06 6.07 10.39
C ALA A 247 -3.34 6.00 9.03
N THR A 248 -4.04 5.57 7.97
CA THR A 248 -3.54 5.46 6.60
C THR A 248 -4.59 6.00 5.62
N GLU A 249 -4.21 7.03 4.87
CA GLU A 249 -5.05 7.69 3.89
C GLU A 249 -5.18 6.87 2.60
N ASP A 250 -4.11 6.18 2.21
CA ASP A 250 -3.98 5.40 0.98
C ASP A 250 -4.82 4.12 0.99
N ILE A 251 -4.90 3.41 2.13
CA ILE A 251 -5.81 2.27 2.29
C ILE A 251 -7.26 2.76 2.25
N SER A 252 -7.57 3.86 2.97
CA SER A 252 -8.93 4.38 3.04
C SER A 252 -9.45 4.81 1.68
N ILE A 253 -8.68 5.59 0.92
CA ILE A 253 -9.09 6.08 -0.39
C ILE A 253 -9.23 4.94 -1.41
N ALA A 254 -8.39 3.89 -1.31
CA ALA A 254 -8.51 2.70 -2.15
C ALA A 254 -9.85 2.01 -1.96
N TRP A 255 -10.32 1.87 -0.72
CA TRP A 255 -11.62 1.27 -0.44
C TRP A 255 -12.77 2.20 -0.83
N ASP A 256 -12.67 3.51 -0.54
CA ASP A 256 -13.71 4.47 -0.86
C ASP A 256 -13.99 4.54 -2.37
N HIS A 257 -12.96 4.57 -3.22
CA HIS A 257 -13.09 4.49 -4.68
C HIS A 257 -13.82 3.21 -5.12
N GLN A 258 -13.41 2.07 -4.60
CA GLN A 258 -14.00 0.79 -4.97
C GLN A 258 -15.46 0.64 -4.47
N MET A 259 -15.82 1.28 -3.35
CA MET A 259 -17.19 1.27 -2.84
C MET A 259 -18.17 2.06 -3.73
N ILE A 260 -17.71 3.01 -4.54
CA ILE A 260 -18.53 3.71 -5.54
C ILE A 260 -18.49 3.04 -6.91
N GLY A 261 -17.78 1.90 -7.04
CA GLY A 261 -17.66 1.14 -8.30
C GLY A 261 -16.52 1.58 -9.21
N ALA A 262 -15.63 2.44 -8.72
CA ALA A 262 -14.44 2.83 -9.44
C ALA A 262 -13.38 1.71 -9.42
N VAL A 263 -12.54 1.67 -10.45
CA VAL A 263 -11.60 0.57 -10.68
C VAL A 263 -10.16 1.03 -10.45
N PRO A 264 -9.44 0.43 -9.50
CA PRO A 264 -8.01 0.66 -9.34
C PRO A 264 -7.18 -0.12 -10.36
N ARG A 265 -6.04 0.45 -10.75
CA ARG A 265 -5.07 -0.24 -11.62
C ARG A 265 -3.70 -0.30 -10.96
N PHE A 266 -2.96 -1.36 -11.27
CA PHE A 266 -1.56 -1.50 -10.90
C PHE A 266 -0.67 -1.43 -12.13
N ALA A 267 0.33 -0.56 -12.09
CA ALA A 267 1.31 -0.34 -13.15
C ALA A 267 2.70 -0.85 -12.71
N PRO A 268 3.00 -2.15 -12.88
CA PRO A 268 4.28 -2.71 -12.44
C PRO A 268 5.49 -2.21 -13.24
N ASN A 269 5.25 -1.62 -14.38
CA ASN A 269 6.26 -1.05 -15.28
C ASN A 269 6.56 0.44 -15.01
N ILE A 270 5.92 1.04 -14.02
CA ILE A 270 6.24 2.36 -13.50
C ILE A 270 6.95 2.15 -12.17
N VAL A 271 8.15 2.66 -12.01
CA VAL A 271 8.94 2.46 -10.80
C VAL A 271 9.23 3.79 -10.12
N PHE A 272 9.07 3.79 -8.81
CA PHE A 272 9.44 4.90 -7.94
C PHE A 272 10.50 4.41 -6.96
N HIS A 273 11.55 5.20 -6.80
CA HIS A 273 12.61 4.95 -5.84
C HIS A 273 12.32 5.66 -4.54
N MET A 274 12.33 4.93 -3.42
CA MET A 274 11.98 5.47 -2.11
C MET A 274 12.96 5.04 -1.03
N ASN A 275 13.06 5.83 0.04
CA ASN A 275 13.76 5.46 1.24
C ASN A 275 12.86 4.67 2.20
N VAL A 276 13.44 3.69 2.90
CA VAL A 276 12.75 2.86 3.89
C VAL A 276 13.38 3.00 5.26
N PRO A 277 12.65 2.72 6.37
CA PRO A 277 13.22 2.73 7.71
C PRO A 277 14.43 1.82 7.83
N GLU A 278 15.51 2.32 8.39
CA GLU A 278 16.75 1.57 8.62
C GLU A 278 16.92 1.11 10.07
N SER A 279 16.00 1.49 10.98
CA SER A 279 15.97 1.02 12.36
C SER A 279 14.75 0.15 12.63
N ILE A 280 14.90 -0.85 13.52
CA ILE A 280 13.79 -1.72 13.96
C ILE A 280 12.67 -0.89 14.59
N ARG A 281 13.01 0.17 15.35
CA ARG A 281 12.04 1.03 16.02
C ARG A 281 11.15 1.76 15.00
N ASP A 282 11.73 2.31 13.95
CA ASP A 282 10.97 3.06 12.95
C ASP A 282 10.19 2.13 12.03
N LEU A 283 10.77 0.97 11.69
CA LEU A 283 10.05 -0.10 10.99
C LEU A 283 8.81 -0.54 11.79
N TYR A 284 8.96 -0.80 13.11
CA TYR A 284 7.83 -1.18 13.96
C TYR A 284 6.74 -0.10 14.00
N ARG A 285 7.12 1.18 14.12
CA ARG A 285 6.17 2.29 14.10
C ARG A 285 5.40 2.36 12.78
N GLN A 286 6.09 2.19 11.66
CA GLN A 286 5.48 2.18 10.33
C GLN A 286 4.50 1.02 10.20
N ARG A 287 4.90 -0.22 10.56
CA ARG A 287 4.05 -1.42 10.47
C ARG A 287 2.84 -1.35 11.40
N LYS A 288 3.03 -0.83 12.60
CA LYS A 288 1.91 -0.59 13.54
C LYS A 288 0.88 0.36 12.92
N ARG A 289 1.32 1.47 12.32
CA ARG A 289 0.43 2.42 11.65
C ARG A 289 -0.33 1.76 10.47
N TRP A 290 0.33 0.94 9.68
CA TRP A 290 -0.30 0.22 8.58
C TRP A 290 -1.34 -0.80 9.05
N ALA A 291 -1.01 -1.59 10.05
CA ALA A 291 -1.93 -2.56 10.64
C ALA A 291 -3.16 -1.86 11.26
N GLN A 292 -2.96 -0.75 11.96
CA GLN A 292 -4.05 0.07 12.49
C GLN A 292 -4.94 0.59 11.37
N GLY A 293 -4.39 1.23 10.34
CA GLY A 293 -5.17 1.79 9.23
C GLY A 293 -5.96 0.74 8.49
N GLY A 294 -5.38 -0.43 8.21
CA GLY A 294 -6.08 -1.54 7.59
C GLY A 294 -7.25 -2.06 8.43
N THR A 295 -7.05 -2.19 9.75
CA THR A 295 -8.11 -2.64 10.67
C THR A 295 -9.23 -1.60 10.78
N GLU A 296 -8.92 -0.30 10.84
CA GLU A 296 -9.91 0.79 10.87
C GLU A 296 -10.79 0.78 9.61
N VAL A 297 -10.20 0.57 8.44
CA VAL A 297 -10.94 0.50 7.16
C VAL A 297 -11.82 -0.75 7.11
N TRP A 298 -11.31 -1.89 7.55
CA TRP A 298 -12.07 -3.13 7.64
C TRP A 298 -13.28 -2.99 8.56
N LEU A 299 -13.11 -2.47 9.78
CA LEU A 299 -14.18 -2.22 10.75
C LEU A 299 -15.27 -1.28 10.19
N THR A 300 -14.86 -0.28 9.43
CA THR A 300 -15.79 0.69 8.83
C THR A 300 -16.69 0.05 7.77
N ASN A 301 -16.17 -0.93 7.03
CA ASN A 301 -16.81 -1.48 5.86
C ASN A 301 -17.49 -2.85 6.11
N ILE A 302 -17.16 -3.58 7.17
CA ILE A 302 -17.69 -4.93 7.46
C ILE A 302 -19.23 -5.00 7.35
N LYS A 303 -19.96 -4.02 7.89
CA LYS A 303 -21.42 -4.00 7.84
C LYS A 303 -21.95 -3.90 6.39
N LYS A 304 -21.24 -3.19 5.51
CA LYS A 304 -21.62 -3.05 4.09
C LYS A 304 -21.47 -4.38 3.35
N PHE A 305 -20.35 -5.08 3.58
CA PHE A 305 -20.09 -6.38 2.96
C PHE A 305 -21.05 -7.47 3.43
N VAL A 306 -21.34 -7.53 4.73
CA VAL A 306 -22.28 -8.52 5.30
C VAL A 306 -23.72 -8.25 4.84
N ARG A 307 -24.15 -6.97 4.76
CA ARG A 307 -25.51 -6.63 4.35
C ARG A 307 -25.77 -6.73 2.85
N HIS A 308 -24.74 -6.44 2.04
CA HIS A 308 -24.88 -6.36 0.58
C HIS A 308 -23.78 -7.13 -0.17
N PRO A 309 -23.63 -8.45 0.07
CA PRO A 309 -22.52 -9.24 -0.49
C PRO A 309 -22.53 -9.28 -2.03
N ILE A 310 -23.70 -9.34 -2.65
CA ILE A 310 -23.84 -9.36 -4.12
C ILE A 310 -23.41 -8.02 -4.73
N LYS A 311 -23.77 -6.90 -4.10
CA LYS A 311 -23.37 -5.55 -4.56
C LYS A 311 -21.85 -5.39 -4.56
N HIS A 312 -21.17 -5.96 -3.56
CA HIS A 312 -19.71 -5.83 -3.37
C HIS A 312 -18.95 -7.09 -3.78
N ARG A 313 -19.49 -7.92 -4.70
CA ARG A 313 -18.88 -9.19 -5.10
C ARG A 313 -17.47 -9.07 -5.65
N TYR A 314 -17.16 -7.99 -6.36
CA TYR A 314 -15.83 -7.75 -6.94
C TYR A 314 -14.77 -7.42 -5.89
N GLN A 315 -15.17 -6.79 -4.78
CA GLN A 315 -14.30 -6.47 -3.66
C GLN A 315 -14.29 -7.56 -2.57
N MET A 316 -15.11 -8.61 -2.73
CA MET A 316 -15.27 -9.66 -1.71
C MET A 316 -13.98 -10.43 -1.44
N SER A 317 -13.17 -10.69 -2.47
CA SER A 317 -11.87 -11.36 -2.29
C SER A 317 -10.93 -10.56 -1.40
N MET A 318 -10.83 -9.25 -1.62
CA MET A 318 -10.04 -8.34 -0.81
C MET A 318 -10.57 -8.29 0.64
N PHE A 319 -11.89 -8.26 0.84
CA PHE A 319 -12.51 -8.26 2.16
C PHE A 319 -12.24 -9.57 2.91
N ILE A 320 -12.37 -10.72 2.25
CA ILE A 320 -12.08 -12.04 2.83
C ILE A 320 -10.60 -12.15 3.20
N ASP A 321 -9.69 -11.79 2.30
CA ASP A 321 -8.25 -11.82 2.55
C ASP A 321 -7.87 -10.97 3.77
N SER A 322 -8.40 -9.74 3.86
CA SER A 322 -8.21 -8.86 5.02
C SER A 322 -8.77 -9.48 6.31
N THR A 323 -9.95 -10.10 6.25
CA THR A 323 -10.59 -10.74 7.40
C THR A 323 -9.76 -11.91 7.90
N LEU A 324 -9.32 -12.79 7.00
CA LEU A 324 -8.48 -13.93 7.34
C LEU A 324 -7.12 -13.50 7.89
N SER A 325 -6.52 -12.44 7.34
CA SER A 325 -5.26 -11.88 7.83
C SER A 325 -5.38 -11.35 9.26
N ILE A 326 -6.47 -10.64 9.57
CA ILE A 326 -6.74 -10.12 10.92
C ILE A 326 -6.95 -11.29 11.89
N ILE A 327 -7.78 -12.28 11.54
CA ILE A 327 -8.04 -13.47 12.36
C ILE A 327 -6.74 -14.24 12.60
N TRP A 328 -5.95 -14.47 11.55
CA TRP A 328 -4.67 -15.16 11.66
C TRP A 328 -3.71 -14.43 12.60
N SER A 329 -3.63 -13.11 12.52
CA SER A 329 -2.76 -12.31 13.38
C SER A 329 -3.15 -12.44 14.86
N PHE A 330 -4.45 -12.45 15.19
CA PHE A 330 -4.93 -12.69 16.56
C PHE A 330 -4.57 -14.10 17.06
N PHE A 331 -4.81 -15.13 16.24
CA PHE A 331 -4.45 -16.50 16.63
C PHE A 331 -2.94 -16.67 16.81
N PHE A 332 -2.13 -16.05 15.95
CA PHE A 332 -0.69 -16.06 16.10
C PHE A 332 -0.23 -15.47 17.45
N VAL A 333 -0.73 -14.28 17.79
CA VAL A 333 -0.38 -13.61 19.06
C VAL A 333 -0.83 -14.44 20.27
N ILE A 334 -2.07 -14.94 20.27
CA ILE A 334 -2.59 -15.78 21.36
C ILE A 334 -1.75 -17.03 21.52
N THR A 335 -1.45 -17.73 20.42
CA THR A 335 -0.62 -18.94 20.44
C THR A 335 0.80 -18.66 20.94
N ALA A 336 1.40 -17.54 20.51
CA ALA A 336 2.73 -17.12 20.97
C ALA A 336 2.75 -16.83 22.48
N ILE A 337 1.70 -16.18 23.02
CA ILE A 337 1.57 -15.93 24.47
C ILE A 337 1.41 -17.25 25.24
N ILE A 338 0.53 -18.14 24.80
CA ILE A 338 0.33 -19.45 25.41
C ILE A 338 1.65 -20.23 25.40
N PHE A 339 2.35 -20.27 24.27
CA PHE A 339 3.65 -20.90 24.14
C PHE A 339 4.66 -20.33 25.14
N ALA A 340 4.79 -19.00 25.23
CA ALA A 340 5.71 -18.33 26.14
C ALA A 340 5.40 -18.66 27.61
N ILE A 341 4.12 -18.67 28.01
CA ILE A 341 3.69 -19.03 29.36
C ILE A 341 4.01 -20.51 29.66
N THR A 342 3.70 -21.41 28.72
CA THR A 342 3.93 -22.85 28.86
C THR A 342 5.44 -23.17 29.01
N MET A 343 6.26 -22.57 28.15
CA MET A 343 7.71 -22.76 28.17
C MET A 343 8.36 -22.15 29.43
N GLY A 344 7.89 -20.97 29.86
CA GLY A 344 8.33 -20.34 31.11
C GLY A 344 7.96 -21.16 32.33
N GLY A 345 6.75 -21.70 32.40
CA GLY A 345 6.31 -22.62 33.46
C GLY A 345 7.12 -23.92 33.49
N ALA A 346 7.37 -24.52 32.31
CA ALA A 346 8.17 -25.70 32.17
C ALA A 346 9.64 -25.50 32.62
N TYR A 347 10.20 -24.33 32.31
CA TYR A 347 11.54 -23.95 32.79
C TYR A 347 11.60 -23.85 34.33
N LEU A 348 10.64 -23.15 34.93
CA LEU A 348 10.56 -22.95 36.37
C LEU A 348 10.32 -24.27 37.15
N THR A 349 9.62 -25.22 36.53
CA THR A 349 9.32 -26.54 37.16
C THR A 349 10.36 -27.64 36.82
N GLY A 350 11.39 -27.30 36.04
CA GLY A 350 12.42 -28.29 35.65
C GLY A 350 11.98 -29.29 34.57
N HIS A 351 10.82 -29.07 33.93
CA HIS A 351 10.26 -29.95 32.87
C HIS A 351 10.48 -29.44 31.46
N TYR A 352 11.39 -28.48 31.24
CA TYR A 352 11.62 -27.81 29.98
C TYR A 352 11.88 -28.78 28.83
N ASP A 353 12.82 -29.72 28.99
CA ASP A 353 13.20 -30.67 27.95
C ASP A 353 12.03 -31.53 27.46
N THR A 354 11.16 -31.94 28.38
CA THR A 354 10.00 -32.79 28.07
C THR A 354 8.97 -32.00 27.27
N VAL A 355 8.68 -30.77 27.69
CA VAL A 355 7.70 -29.89 27.01
C VAL A 355 8.23 -29.45 25.66
N PHE A 356 9.52 -29.07 25.58
CA PHE A 356 10.15 -28.65 24.32
C PHE A 356 10.20 -29.78 23.30
N ARG A 357 10.58 -30.98 23.68
CA ARG A 357 10.55 -32.17 22.80
C ARG A 357 9.14 -32.50 22.34
N GLY A 358 8.15 -32.41 23.23
CA GLY A 358 6.74 -32.60 22.86
C GLY A 358 6.28 -31.60 21.79
N PHE A 359 6.68 -30.34 21.90
CA PHE A 359 6.37 -29.31 20.93
C PHE A 359 7.07 -29.52 19.57
N MET A 360 8.33 -29.96 19.58
CA MET A 360 9.08 -30.23 18.35
C MET A 360 8.63 -31.49 17.60
N MET A 361 7.89 -32.39 18.25
CA MET A 361 7.37 -33.64 17.66
C MET A 361 5.88 -33.54 17.23
N ALA A 362 5.18 -32.47 17.58
CA ALA A 362 3.81 -32.18 17.20
C ALA A 362 3.76 -31.36 15.89
#